data_d2d0459a07a238aa854bae5a156b7415
#
_entry.id   d2d0459a07a238aa854bae5a156b7415
#
_cell.length_a   1.000
_cell.length_b   1.000
_cell.length_c   1.000
_cell.angle_alpha   90.00
_cell.angle_beta   90.00
_cell.angle_gamma   90.00
#
_symmetry.space_group_name_H-M   'P 1'
#
loop_
_entity.id
_entity.type
_entity.pdbx_description
1 polymer ?
#
loop_
_entity_poly.entity_id
_entity_poly.type
_entity_poly.pdbx_seq_one_letter_code
_entity_poly.pdbx_strand_id
1 'polypeptide(L)'
;MSNIIDIEDRIKLEQKKRAKVDRAKKMEAVRKVVQCTRCLARCAKCGVQFETHEMYKRQKGPYRFCPFCQEEYEDFLEIKKGEESPFYWHNKEWAALWQSWIDYQLAMKSYGESQEFIDLVREVEWDR
;
A
#
# COMPACT_ATOMS: atom_id res chain seq x y z
N MET A 1 -24.22 38.27 -26.55
CA MET A 1 -25.51 37.64 -26.32
C MET A 1 -25.43 36.13 -26.08
N SER A 2 -24.36 35.51 -26.49
CA SER A 2 -24.12 34.10 -26.21
C SER A 2 -23.46 33.87 -24.86
N ASN A 3 -23.16 34.91 -24.09
CA ASN A 3 -22.36 34.81 -22.85
C ASN A 3 -23.03 34.00 -21.73
N ILE A 4 -24.36 34.00 -21.67
CA ILE A 4 -25.11 33.26 -20.65
C ILE A 4 -25.05 31.76 -20.92
N ILE A 5 -25.19 31.37 -22.17
CA ILE A 5 -25.13 29.96 -22.61
C ILE A 5 -23.71 29.43 -22.43
N ASP A 6 -22.71 30.24 -22.76
CA ASP A 6 -21.29 29.87 -22.59
C ASP A 6 -20.92 29.66 -21.13
N ILE A 7 -21.50 30.43 -20.21
CA ILE A 7 -21.26 30.29 -18.76
C ILE A 7 -21.86 28.97 -18.25
N GLU A 8 -23.07 28.63 -18.67
CA GLU A 8 -23.71 27.36 -18.27
C GLU A 8 -22.93 26.16 -18.82
N ASP A 9 -22.46 26.22 -20.05
CA ASP A 9 -21.64 25.16 -20.64
C ASP A 9 -20.31 25.02 -19.92
N ARG A 10 -19.69 26.11 -19.50
CA ARG A 10 -18.45 26.10 -18.74
C ARG A 10 -18.66 25.47 -17.35
N ILE A 11 -19.76 25.81 -16.68
CA ILE A 11 -20.10 25.23 -15.38
C ILE A 11 -20.30 23.73 -15.51
N LYS A 12 -21.04 23.27 -16.53
CA LYS A 12 -21.25 21.85 -16.78
C LYS A 12 -19.94 21.12 -17.07
N LEU A 13 -19.07 21.74 -17.87
CA LEU A 13 -17.78 21.17 -18.20
C LEU A 13 -16.88 21.07 -16.99
N GLU A 14 -16.85 22.10 -16.12
CA GLU A 14 -16.10 22.07 -14.89
C GLU A 14 -16.62 21.01 -13.92
N GLN A 15 -17.94 20.85 -13.83
CA GLN A 15 -18.54 19.81 -13.01
C GLN A 15 -18.14 18.41 -13.49
N LYS A 16 -18.12 18.19 -14.79
CA LYS A 16 -17.67 16.93 -15.39
C LYS A 16 -16.19 16.68 -15.10
N LYS A 17 -15.36 17.72 -15.21
CA LYS A 17 -13.93 17.62 -14.90
C LYS A 17 -13.71 17.29 -13.44
N ARG A 18 -14.45 17.93 -12.52
CA ARG A 18 -14.38 17.65 -11.09
C ARG A 18 -14.78 16.22 -10.79
N ALA A 19 -15.86 15.73 -11.41
CA ALA A 19 -16.30 14.35 -11.22
C ALA A 19 -15.24 13.35 -11.67
N LYS A 20 -14.55 13.61 -12.79
CA LYS A 20 -13.45 12.77 -13.25
C LYS A 20 -12.26 12.78 -12.31
N VAL A 21 -11.90 13.96 -11.79
CA VAL A 21 -10.80 14.13 -10.84
C VAL A 21 -11.13 13.42 -9.54
N ASP A 22 -12.36 13.57 -9.05
CA ASP A 22 -12.80 12.89 -7.82
C ASP A 22 -12.74 11.37 -7.96
N ARG A 23 -13.20 10.86 -9.10
CA ARG A 23 -13.12 9.42 -9.39
C ARG A 23 -11.68 8.93 -9.41
N ALA A 24 -10.80 9.67 -10.06
CA ALA A 24 -9.38 9.33 -10.13
C ALA A 24 -8.73 9.34 -8.75
N LYS A 25 -9.07 10.31 -7.91
CA LYS A 25 -8.58 10.39 -6.54
C LYS A 25 -9.07 9.23 -5.70
N LYS A 26 -10.35 8.87 -5.84
CA LYS A 26 -10.92 7.72 -5.11
C LYS A 26 -10.26 6.41 -5.52
N MET A 27 -10.06 6.21 -6.83
CA MET A 27 -9.37 5.02 -7.33
C MET A 27 -7.93 4.94 -6.85
N GLU A 28 -7.23 6.06 -6.84
CA GLU A 28 -5.86 6.12 -6.34
C GLU A 28 -5.78 5.83 -4.84
N ALA A 29 -6.72 6.35 -4.06
CA ALA A 29 -6.80 6.09 -2.62
C ALA A 29 -7.00 4.60 -2.34
N VAL A 30 -7.86 3.93 -3.13
CA VAL A 30 -8.07 2.49 -2.99
C VAL A 30 -6.82 1.73 -3.40
N ARG A 31 -6.18 2.12 -4.51
CA ARG A 31 -5.00 1.44 -5.03
C ARG A 31 -3.84 1.45 -4.05
N LYS A 32 -3.67 2.52 -3.31
CA LYS A 32 -2.58 2.64 -2.32
C LYS A 32 -2.70 1.63 -1.19
N VAL A 33 -3.91 1.20 -0.87
CA VAL A 33 -4.17 0.29 0.24
C VAL A 33 -4.32 -1.15 -0.25
N VAL A 34 -5.01 -1.34 -1.38
CA VAL A 34 -5.30 -2.67 -1.93
C VAL A 34 -4.15 -3.10 -2.83
N GLN A 35 -3.45 -4.15 -2.43
CA GLN A 35 -2.42 -4.74 -3.28
C GLN A 35 -3.07 -5.63 -4.35
N CYS A 36 -2.52 -5.59 -5.55
CA CYS A 36 -3.01 -6.39 -6.67
C CYS A 36 -2.76 -7.87 -6.40
N THR A 37 -3.82 -8.66 -6.27
CA THR A 37 -3.73 -10.10 -6.04
C THR A 37 -3.43 -10.89 -7.30
N ARG A 38 -3.58 -10.25 -8.47
CA ARG A 38 -3.32 -10.88 -9.79
C ARG A 38 -1.93 -10.59 -10.31
N CYS A 39 -1.20 -9.71 -9.68
CA CYS A 39 0.13 -9.34 -10.10
C CYS A 39 1.12 -10.43 -9.69
N LEU A 40 2.26 -10.49 -10.39
CA LEU A 40 3.38 -11.27 -9.94
C LEU A 40 3.70 -10.89 -8.50
N ALA A 41 4.10 -11.88 -7.70
CA ALA A 41 4.40 -11.63 -6.31
C ALA A 41 5.49 -10.58 -6.19
N ARG A 42 5.24 -9.57 -5.37
CA ARG A 42 6.20 -8.51 -5.08
C ARG A 42 6.52 -8.51 -3.61
N CYS A 43 7.77 -8.21 -3.30
CA CYS A 43 8.16 -8.03 -1.92
C CYS A 43 7.39 -6.86 -1.32
N ALA A 44 6.76 -7.08 -0.17
CA ALA A 44 5.99 -6.05 0.51
C ALA A 44 6.83 -4.85 0.92
N LYS A 45 8.11 -5.04 1.15
CA LYS A 45 9.00 -3.98 1.64
C LYS A 45 9.76 -3.27 0.52
N CYS A 46 10.45 -4.00 -0.35
CA CYS A 46 11.30 -3.39 -1.37
C CYS A 46 10.67 -3.37 -2.76
N GLY A 47 9.56 -4.07 -2.97
CA GLY A 47 8.85 -4.04 -4.24
C GLY A 47 9.43 -4.90 -5.35
N VAL A 48 10.51 -5.64 -5.09
CA VAL A 48 11.11 -6.50 -6.12
C VAL A 48 10.13 -7.62 -6.49
N GLN A 49 10.05 -7.93 -7.77
CA GLN A 49 9.24 -9.07 -8.25
C GLN A 49 10.00 -10.36 -8.08
N PHE A 50 9.30 -11.41 -7.69
CA PHE A 50 9.88 -12.73 -7.56
C PHE A 50 8.88 -13.81 -8.00
N GLU A 51 9.39 -14.98 -8.36
CA GLU A 51 8.54 -16.10 -8.72
C GLU A 51 7.89 -16.72 -7.49
N THR A 52 6.58 -17.01 -7.61
CA THR A 52 5.72 -17.34 -6.48
C THR A 52 5.95 -18.71 -5.87
N HIS A 53 6.41 -19.68 -6.66
CA HIS A 53 6.40 -21.08 -6.22
C HIS A 53 7.42 -21.44 -5.14
N GLU A 54 8.63 -20.90 -5.23
CA GLU A 54 9.67 -21.23 -4.27
C GLU A 54 9.55 -20.45 -2.97
N MET A 55 8.91 -19.28 -3.03
CA MET A 55 8.89 -18.34 -1.92
C MET A 55 7.76 -18.63 -0.93
N TYR A 56 6.63 -19.17 -1.39
CA TYR A 56 5.56 -19.56 -0.48
C TYR A 56 5.98 -20.64 0.52
N LYS A 57 6.92 -21.47 0.14
CA LYS A 57 7.43 -22.53 1.02
C LYS A 57 8.39 -22.03 2.09
N ARG A 58 8.96 -20.83 1.91
CA ARG A 58 9.95 -20.24 2.82
C ARG A 58 9.42 -19.10 3.68
N GLN A 59 8.22 -18.62 3.38
CA GLN A 59 7.66 -17.47 4.12
C GLN A 59 7.22 -17.88 5.51
N LYS A 60 7.86 -17.24 6.48
CA LYS A 60 7.44 -17.30 7.89
C LYS A 60 7.03 -15.89 8.28
N GLY A 61 5.76 -15.71 8.57
CA GLY A 61 5.25 -14.43 9.00
C GLY A 61 4.17 -13.86 8.11
N PRO A 62 3.58 -12.72 8.49
CA PRO A 62 2.39 -12.18 7.85
C PRO A 62 2.64 -11.42 6.54
N TYR A 63 3.90 -11.17 6.19
CA TYR A 63 4.25 -10.35 5.04
C TYR A 63 4.95 -11.17 3.98
N ARG A 64 4.69 -10.80 2.73
CA ARG A 64 5.31 -11.44 1.57
C ARG A 64 6.60 -10.70 1.23
N PHE A 65 7.73 -11.30 1.57
CA PHE A 65 9.05 -10.71 1.36
C PHE A 65 9.87 -11.46 0.32
N CYS A 66 10.78 -10.76 -0.36
CA CYS A 66 11.84 -11.42 -1.11
C CYS A 66 12.82 -12.09 -0.14
N PRO A 67 13.72 -12.98 -0.61
CA PRO A 67 14.64 -13.68 0.30
C PRO A 67 15.49 -12.73 1.15
N PHE A 68 15.94 -11.63 0.59
CA PHE A 68 16.75 -10.65 1.32
C PHE A 68 15.96 -9.95 2.43
N CYS A 69 14.75 -9.49 2.12
CA CYS A 69 13.91 -8.83 3.12
C CYS A 69 13.41 -9.83 4.17
N GLN A 70 13.21 -11.08 3.79
CA GLN A 70 12.83 -12.11 4.76
C GLN A 70 13.95 -12.35 5.77
N GLU A 71 15.19 -12.43 5.31
CA GLU A 71 16.35 -12.57 6.20
C GLU A 71 16.48 -11.36 7.13
N GLU A 72 16.33 -10.16 6.58
CA GLU A 72 16.35 -8.94 7.39
C GLU A 72 15.24 -8.92 8.42
N TYR A 73 14.03 -9.32 8.03
CA TYR A 73 12.90 -9.37 8.93
C TYR A 73 13.15 -10.35 10.09
N GLU A 74 13.70 -11.52 9.78
CA GLU A 74 14.04 -12.51 10.80
C GLU A 74 15.10 -11.97 11.77
N ASP A 75 16.12 -11.29 11.24
CA ASP A 75 17.15 -10.65 12.05
C ASP A 75 16.57 -9.53 12.92
N PHE A 76 15.68 -8.72 12.37
CA PHE A 76 14.96 -7.71 13.13
C PHE A 76 14.20 -8.33 14.31
N LEU A 77 13.52 -9.45 14.10
CA LEU A 77 12.77 -10.12 15.16
C LEU A 77 13.72 -10.62 16.27
N GLU A 78 14.90 -11.12 15.90
CA GLU A 78 15.89 -11.55 16.87
C GLU A 78 16.43 -10.37 17.69
N ILE A 79 16.71 -9.25 17.04
CA ILE A 79 17.13 -8.02 17.72
C ILE A 79 16.06 -7.55 18.69
N LYS A 80 14.79 -7.64 18.29
CA LYS A 80 13.66 -7.26 19.15
C LYS A 80 13.57 -8.13 20.40
N LYS A 81 14.02 -9.38 20.31
CA LYS A 81 14.08 -10.31 21.47
C LYS A 81 15.28 -10.04 22.37
N GLY A 82 16.18 -9.14 21.98
CA GLY A 82 17.38 -8.83 22.73
C GLY A 82 18.64 -9.53 22.24
N GLU A 83 18.53 -10.30 21.15
CA GLU A 83 19.70 -10.97 20.56
C GLU A 83 20.54 -9.99 19.78
N GLU A 84 21.84 -10.28 19.66
CA GLU A 84 22.74 -9.48 18.85
C GLU A 84 22.72 -9.95 17.40
N SER A 85 22.74 -8.98 16.46
CA SER A 85 22.86 -9.28 15.05
C SER A 85 24.29 -9.60 14.68
N PRO A 86 24.54 -10.56 13.74
CA PRO A 86 25.88 -10.78 13.21
C PRO A 86 26.36 -9.63 12.32
N PHE A 87 25.48 -8.70 11.97
CA PHE A 87 25.79 -7.58 11.09
C PHE A 87 25.85 -6.28 11.89
N TYR A 88 26.98 -5.58 11.85
CA TYR A 88 27.18 -4.36 12.63
C TYR A 88 26.24 -3.23 12.19
N TRP A 89 25.82 -3.22 10.91
CA TRP A 89 24.93 -2.18 10.37
C TRP A 89 23.45 -2.41 10.76
N HIS A 90 23.10 -3.57 11.29
CA HIS A 90 21.79 -3.83 11.87
C HIS A 90 21.76 -3.31 13.31
N ASN A 91 21.93 -2.01 13.43
CA ASN A 91 22.01 -1.30 14.69
C ASN A 91 20.61 -0.86 15.16
N LYS A 92 20.55 -0.08 16.22
CA LYS A 92 19.31 0.45 16.79
C LYS A 92 18.49 1.22 15.77
N GLU A 93 19.16 2.07 14.99
CA GLU A 93 18.52 2.92 14.00
C GLU A 93 17.95 2.08 12.85
N TRP A 94 18.68 1.06 12.45
CA TRP A 94 18.19 0.11 11.45
C TRP A 94 16.95 -0.64 11.95
N ALA A 95 16.96 -1.09 13.20
CA ALA A 95 15.81 -1.75 13.83
C ALA A 95 14.61 -0.79 13.91
N ALA A 96 14.87 0.49 14.16
CA ALA A 96 13.80 1.49 14.19
C ALA A 96 13.16 1.69 12.80
N LEU A 97 13.94 1.59 11.73
CA LEU A 97 13.40 1.64 10.37
C LEU A 97 12.43 0.48 10.14
N TRP A 98 12.80 -0.72 10.53
CA TRP A 98 11.91 -1.88 10.41
C TRP A 98 10.66 -1.73 11.26
N GLN A 99 10.80 -1.25 12.48
CA GLN A 99 9.66 -1.03 13.36
C GLN A 99 8.70 0.00 12.77
N SER A 100 9.22 1.08 12.20
CA SER A 100 8.40 2.10 11.55
C SER A 100 7.63 1.53 10.35
N TRP A 101 8.27 0.67 9.58
CA TRP A 101 7.61 0.01 8.45
C TRP A 101 6.47 -0.90 8.92
N ILE A 102 6.70 -1.67 9.98
CA ILE A 102 5.68 -2.54 10.57
C ILE A 102 4.52 -1.71 11.11
N ASP A 103 4.82 -0.63 11.83
CA ASP A 103 3.79 0.27 12.36
C ASP A 103 2.96 0.86 11.23
N TYR A 104 3.60 1.22 10.12
CA TYR A 104 2.92 1.70 8.94
C TYR A 104 1.98 0.65 8.35
N GLN A 105 2.44 -0.61 8.26
CA GLN A 105 1.60 -1.71 7.76
C GLN A 105 0.37 -1.94 8.65
N LEU A 106 0.55 -1.88 9.96
CA LEU A 106 -0.55 -2.02 10.91
C LEU A 106 -1.55 -0.86 10.78
N ALA A 107 -1.05 0.35 10.59
CA ALA A 107 -1.90 1.52 10.37
C ALA A 107 -2.68 1.40 9.06
N MET A 108 -2.04 0.92 7.99
CA MET A 108 -2.71 0.65 6.71
C MET A 108 -3.83 -0.38 6.87
N LYS A 109 -3.56 -1.43 7.63
CA LYS A 109 -4.57 -2.46 7.90
C LYS A 109 -5.77 -1.87 8.63
N SER A 110 -5.53 -1.08 9.66
CA SER A 110 -6.60 -0.41 10.41
C SER A 110 -7.41 0.52 9.53
N TYR A 111 -6.74 1.30 8.68
CA TYR A 111 -7.42 2.17 7.74
C TYR A 111 -8.27 1.37 6.75
N GLY A 112 -7.72 0.27 6.21
CA GLY A 112 -8.44 -0.60 5.28
C GLY A 112 -9.68 -1.27 5.88
N GLU A 113 -9.72 -1.39 7.20
CA GLU A 113 -10.88 -1.93 7.92
C GLU A 113 -11.85 -0.86 8.39
N SER A 114 -11.54 0.42 8.18
CA SER A 114 -12.42 1.53 8.56
C SER A 114 -13.67 1.56 7.69
N GLN A 115 -14.76 2.05 8.25
CA GLN A 115 -16.03 2.13 7.53
C GLN A 115 -15.93 3.05 6.31
N GLU A 116 -15.22 4.15 6.46
CA GLU A 116 -15.03 5.12 5.38
C GLU A 116 -14.28 4.51 4.21
N PHE A 117 -13.26 3.69 4.47
CA PHE A 117 -12.53 3.00 3.41
C PHE A 117 -13.40 1.93 2.74
N ILE A 118 -14.18 1.18 3.52
CA ILE A 118 -15.11 0.18 2.98
C ILE A 118 -16.13 0.86 2.05
N ASP A 119 -16.66 1.99 2.47
CA ASP A 119 -17.60 2.78 1.66
C ASP A 119 -16.93 3.28 0.38
N LEU A 120 -15.69 3.73 0.48
CA LEU A 120 -14.91 4.19 -0.66
C LEU A 120 -14.71 3.06 -1.69
N VAL A 121 -14.36 1.87 -1.24
CA VAL A 121 -14.20 0.70 -2.12
C VAL A 121 -15.51 0.40 -2.84
N ARG A 122 -16.63 0.44 -2.13
CA ARG A 122 -17.94 0.21 -2.73
C ARG A 122 -18.27 1.23 -3.81
N GLU A 123 -17.96 2.51 -3.57
CA GLU A 123 -18.18 3.56 -4.57
C GLU A 123 -17.35 3.32 -5.84
N VAL A 124 -16.11 2.93 -5.69
CA VAL A 124 -15.20 2.67 -6.81
C VAL A 124 -15.65 1.43 -7.61
N GLU A 125 -16.10 0.39 -6.93
CA GLU A 125 -16.58 -0.82 -7.57
C GLU A 125 -17.85 -0.57 -8.41
N TRP A 126 -18.76 0.27 -7.91
CA TRP A 126 -19.97 0.60 -8.63
C TRP A 126 -19.73 1.47 -9.87
N ASP A 127 -18.65 2.22 -9.88
CA ASP A 127 -18.31 3.12 -10.99
C ASP A 127 -17.59 2.41 -12.16
N ARG A 128 -17.40 1.12 -12.07
CA ARG A 128 -16.87 0.33 -13.18
C ARG A 128 -18.01 0.06 -14.19
#